data_d7a7b4afd42dc863884bcf6bbcbd313f
#
_entry.id   d7a7b4afd42dc863884bcf6bbcbd313f
#
_cell.length_a   1.000
_cell.length_b   1.000
_cell.length_c   1.000
_cell.angle_alpha   90.00
_cell.angle_beta   90.00
_cell.angle_gamma   90.00
#
_symmetry.space_group_name_H-M   'P 1'
#
loop_
_entity.id
_entity.type
_entity.pdbx_description
1 polymer ?
#
loop_
_entity_poly.entity_id
_entity_poly.type
_entity_poly.pdbx_seq_one_letter_code
_entity_poly.pdbx_strand_id
1 'polypeptide(L)'
;MELPQLHHPWLVAVWPGMGHVAINAGIYMLAKLGMNALAEFETPDLFDVEQVEVKEGIIQPVRRPRHRLYVWHDPHQRHDLVVFVGEAQPQWGKYAFCRHLMEMARKLNVERVFTFAAMATQMHPRQSSRVFGATTDPAYRDELKQLELHLLQEGHIGGLNGILLAAAAEAQLPGTCLLGEMPHIFAQFPFPKASLAILEVFATIARLDLDLTELQREAERVEEQLGELLARVEEQYHQLRGEHEDTEEANPEEGEEPAETTPAEIVGESSTPQEPSAQAPSKSRRNGKLSPADRQHIEQLFTEAAGDRSKAFELKRELDRLGVFKDYEDRFLDLFKKPSA
;
A
#
# COMPACT_ATOMS: atom_id res chain seq x y z
N MET A 1 -15.01 21.84 14.67
CA MET A 1 -13.97 22.41 13.79
C MET A 1 -14.64 22.73 12.46
N GLU A 2 -14.57 23.99 12.00
CA GLU A 2 -15.05 24.31 10.67
C GLU A 2 -14.09 23.70 9.64
N LEU A 3 -14.63 22.91 8.71
CA LEU A 3 -13.84 22.34 7.62
C LEU A 3 -13.51 23.47 6.63
N PRO A 4 -12.30 23.48 6.05
CA PRO A 4 -11.93 24.49 5.08
C PRO A 4 -12.77 24.35 3.82
N GLN A 5 -13.01 25.47 3.14
CA GLN A 5 -13.57 25.44 1.81
C GLN A 5 -12.49 24.99 0.82
N LEU A 6 -12.75 23.90 0.11
CA LEU A 6 -11.86 23.33 -0.89
C LEU A 6 -12.40 23.60 -2.29
N HIS A 7 -11.50 23.65 -3.27
CA HIS A 7 -11.82 23.87 -4.67
C HIS A 7 -11.83 22.54 -5.43
N HIS A 8 -13.01 22.07 -5.86
CA HIS A 8 -13.20 20.83 -6.61
C HIS A 8 -12.39 19.64 -6.06
N PRO A 9 -12.48 19.32 -4.74
CA PRO A 9 -11.54 18.41 -4.11
C PRO A 9 -11.70 16.97 -4.58
N TRP A 10 -10.55 16.29 -4.76
CA TRP A 10 -10.48 14.85 -4.98
C TRP A 10 -9.94 14.15 -3.75
N LEU A 11 -10.48 13.01 -3.41
CA LEU A 11 -10.04 12.18 -2.29
C LEU A 11 -9.19 11.01 -2.79
N VAL A 12 -7.99 10.88 -2.26
CA VAL A 12 -7.15 9.68 -2.41
C VAL A 12 -7.09 8.97 -1.08
N ALA A 13 -7.51 7.72 -1.00
CA ALA A 13 -7.52 6.95 0.23
C ALA A 13 -6.50 5.80 0.14
N VAL A 14 -5.60 5.72 1.14
CA VAL A 14 -4.51 4.75 1.19
C VAL A 14 -4.42 4.07 2.55
N TRP A 15 -4.09 2.78 2.53
CA TRP A 15 -3.87 1.92 3.70
C TRP A 15 -2.67 1.00 3.51
N PRO A 16 -2.11 0.45 4.59
CA PRO A 16 -1.16 -0.66 4.48
C PRO A 16 -1.77 -1.85 3.74
N GLY A 17 -1.00 -2.44 2.84
CA GLY A 17 -1.40 -3.58 2.01
C GLY A 17 -0.19 -4.21 1.33
N MET A 18 -0.43 -5.11 0.38
CA MET A 18 0.62 -5.82 -0.35
C MET A 18 1.67 -4.86 -0.90
N GLY A 19 2.93 -5.24 -0.76
CA GLY A 19 4.07 -4.46 -1.27
C GLY A 19 4.17 -3.04 -0.72
N HIS A 20 3.37 -2.68 0.29
CA HIS A 20 3.21 -1.30 0.78
C HIS A 20 2.88 -0.29 -0.33
N VAL A 21 2.34 -0.75 -1.46
CA VAL A 21 2.19 0.05 -2.69
C VAL A 21 1.35 1.30 -2.44
N ALA A 22 0.15 1.15 -1.89
CA ALA A 22 -0.76 2.27 -1.66
C ALA A 22 -0.22 3.28 -0.64
N ILE A 23 0.26 2.77 0.50
CA ILE A 23 0.73 3.63 1.59
C ILE A 23 2.01 4.39 1.20
N ASN A 24 2.92 3.77 0.43
CA ASN A 24 4.12 4.43 -0.07
C ASN A 24 3.76 5.54 -1.06
N ALA A 25 2.83 5.29 -1.98
CA ALA A 25 2.34 6.32 -2.90
C ALA A 25 1.71 7.51 -2.15
N GLY A 26 0.85 7.24 -1.16
CA GLY A 26 0.21 8.27 -0.35
C GLY A 26 1.22 9.12 0.43
N ILE A 27 2.15 8.47 1.14
CA ILE A 27 3.19 9.18 1.93
C ILE A 27 4.11 9.99 1.00
N TYR A 28 4.44 9.46 -0.18
CA TYR A 28 5.24 10.18 -1.16
C TYR A 28 4.55 11.48 -1.60
N MET A 29 3.25 11.42 -1.91
CA MET A 29 2.46 12.62 -2.21
C MET A 29 2.45 13.61 -1.05
N LEU A 30 2.25 13.14 0.19
CA LEU A 30 2.29 14.03 1.37
C LEU A 30 3.58 14.83 1.43
N ALA A 31 4.72 14.14 1.24
CA ALA A 31 6.04 14.76 1.31
C ALA A 31 6.28 15.75 0.15
N LYS A 32 6.06 15.29 -1.08
CA LYS A 32 6.45 16.08 -2.27
C LYS A 32 5.50 17.22 -2.58
N LEU A 33 4.22 17.11 -2.27
CA LEU A 33 3.27 18.21 -2.39
C LEU A 33 3.25 19.13 -1.15
N GLY A 34 4.01 18.81 -0.11
CA GLY A 34 4.02 19.59 1.13
C GLY A 34 2.64 19.68 1.79
N MET A 35 1.88 18.58 1.78
CA MET A 35 0.52 18.56 2.29
C MET A 35 0.43 18.92 3.77
N ASN A 36 -0.70 19.43 4.21
CA ASN A 36 -0.95 19.80 5.60
C ASN A 36 -2.04 18.91 6.21
N ALA A 37 -1.86 18.55 7.49
CA ALA A 37 -2.89 17.84 8.23
C ALA A 37 -4.19 18.66 8.26
N LEU A 38 -5.29 18.00 7.91
CA LEU A 38 -6.62 18.59 7.85
C LEU A 38 -7.47 18.20 9.06
N ALA A 39 -7.60 16.89 9.31
CA ALA A 39 -8.42 16.35 10.38
C ALA A 39 -7.96 14.93 10.76
N GLU A 40 -8.30 14.50 11.96
CA GLU A 40 -8.30 13.09 12.34
C GLU A 40 -9.68 12.49 12.04
N PHE A 41 -9.67 11.24 11.59
CA PHE A 41 -10.88 10.47 11.31
C PHE A 41 -11.02 9.39 12.38
N GLU A 42 -11.97 9.57 13.26
CA GLU A 42 -12.15 8.72 14.44
C GLU A 42 -13.27 7.71 14.19
N THR A 43 -12.96 6.43 14.35
CA THR A 43 -13.90 5.31 14.31
C THR A 43 -13.52 4.27 15.38
N PRO A 44 -13.51 4.67 16.68
CA PRO A 44 -12.97 3.83 17.75
C PRO A 44 -13.70 2.49 17.88
N ASP A 45 -14.97 2.43 17.55
CA ASP A 45 -15.82 1.24 17.72
C ASP A 45 -15.56 0.16 16.63
N LEU A 46 -14.80 0.48 15.60
CA LEU A 46 -14.50 -0.44 14.50
C LEU A 46 -13.11 -1.11 14.63
N PHE A 47 -12.36 -0.75 15.67
CA PHE A 47 -11.04 -1.30 15.95
C PHE A 47 -11.03 -1.91 17.36
N ASP A 48 -11.05 -3.23 17.42
CA ASP A 48 -10.91 -3.94 18.68
C ASP A 48 -9.44 -4.02 19.12
N VAL A 49 -9.24 -4.28 20.38
CA VAL A 49 -7.92 -4.37 21.01
C VAL A 49 -7.71 -5.77 21.51
N GLU A 50 -6.94 -6.55 20.79
CA GLU A 50 -6.63 -7.93 21.14
C GLU A 50 -5.42 -8.04 22.07
N GLN A 51 -4.53 -7.04 22.06
CA GLN A 51 -3.26 -7.08 22.79
C GLN A 51 -2.93 -5.72 23.41
N VAL A 52 -2.24 -5.76 24.53
CA VAL A 52 -1.68 -4.58 25.19
C VAL A 52 -0.16 -4.68 25.22
N GLU A 53 0.52 -3.56 25.08
CA GLU A 53 1.97 -3.51 25.17
C GLU A 53 2.40 -3.50 26.64
N VAL A 54 3.48 -4.25 26.96
CA VAL A 54 4.13 -4.19 28.28
C VAL A 54 5.55 -3.66 28.09
N LYS A 55 5.89 -2.55 28.73
CA LYS A 55 7.23 -1.95 28.77
C LYS A 55 7.74 -1.96 30.20
N GLU A 56 8.89 -2.58 30.42
CA GLU A 56 9.53 -2.64 31.73
C GLU A 56 8.61 -3.17 32.86
N GLY A 57 7.75 -4.14 32.53
CA GLY A 57 6.77 -4.70 33.45
C GLY A 57 5.50 -3.88 33.66
N ILE A 58 5.35 -2.76 32.96
CA ILE A 58 4.18 -1.85 33.06
C ILE A 58 3.32 -1.98 31.81
N ILE A 59 2.03 -2.28 32.00
CA ILE A 59 1.03 -2.29 30.91
C ILE A 59 0.85 -0.85 30.41
N GLN A 60 1.05 -0.68 29.10
CA GLN A 60 0.88 0.62 28.46
C GLN A 60 -0.60 0.87 28.12
N PRO A 61 -1.03 2.14 28.03
CA PRO A 61 -2.35 2.48 27.53
C PRO A 61 -2.58 1.90 26.13
N VAL A 62 -3.84 1.53 25.87
CA VAL A 62 -4.25 1.00 24.58
C VAL A 62 -4.02 2.05 23.48
N ARG A 63 -3.25 1.69 22.46
CA ARG A 63 -3.11 2.50 21.25
C ARG A 63 -4.00 1.91 20.15
N ARG A 64 -4.97 2.73 19.71
CA ARG A 64 -5.79 2.40 18.54
C ARG A 64 -5.15 2.97 17.26
N PRO A 65 -5.36 2.33 16.11
CA PRO A 65 -4.93 2.89 14.83
C PRO A 65 -5.54 4.26 14.61
N ARG A 66 -4.74 5.20 14.15
CA ARG A 66 -5.16 6.57 13.84
C ARG A 66 -5.34 6.71 12.33
N HIS A 67 -6.31 7.51 11.95
CA HIS A 67 -6.59 7.80 10.55
C HIS A 67 -6.59 9.31 10.38
N ARG A 68 -5.89 9.80 9.38
CA ARG A 68 -5.68 11.23 9.19
C ARG A 68 -5.98 11.65 7.76
N LEU A 69 -6.58 12.82 7.64
CA LEU A 69 -6.76 13.50 6.35
C LEU A 69 -5.73 14.60 6.23
N TYR A 70 -5.17 14.72 5.05
CA TYR A 70 -4.22 15.77 4.66
C TYR A 70 -4.77 16.50 3.46
N VAL A 71 -4.44 17.78 3.33
CA VAL A 71 -4.91 18.63 2.22
C VAL A 71 -3.74 19.30 1.52
N TRP A 72 -3.85 19.34 0.20
CA TRP A 72 -3.04 20.17 -0.67
C TRP A 72 -3.95 21.03 -1.51
N HIS A 73 -3.64 22.33 -1.57
CA HIS A 73 -4.35 23.27 -2.43
C HIS A 73 -3.61 23.40 -3.74
N ASP A 74 -4.31 23.14 -4.84
CA ASP A 74 -3.72 23.28 -6.17
C ASP A 74 -3.41 24.75 -6.48
N PRO A 75 -2.13 25.12 -6.69
CA PRO A 75 -1.75 26.48 -7.02
C PRO A 75 -2.38 26.96 -8.34
N HIS A 76 -2.80 26.03 -9.19
CA HIS A 76 -3.48 26.31 -10.47
C HIS A 76 -5.01 26.31 -10.36
N GLN A 77 -5.56 26.09 -9.17
CA GLN A 77 -7.01 26.08 -8.89
C GLN A 77 -7.81 25.14 -9.81
N ARG A 78 -7.26 23.98 -10.13
CA ARG A 78 -7.97 22.94 -10.90
C ARG A 78 -8.80 22.06 -9.96
N HIS A 79 -8.13 21.42 -9.00
CA HIS A 79 -8.75 20.63 -7.93
C HIS A 79 -7.77 20.46 -6.76
N ASP A 80 -8.27 20.68 -5.56
CA ASP A 80 -7.52 20.40 -4.35
C ASP A 80 -7.44 18.87 -4.13
N LEU A 81 -6.41 18.42 -3.45
CA LEU A 81 -6.29 17.00 -3.06
C LEU A 81 -6.50 16.83 -1.57
N VAL A 82 -7.32 15.86 -1.22
CA VAL A 82 -7.44 15.34 0.14
C VAL A 82 -6.87 13.93 0.14
N VAL A 83 -5.84 13.68 0.94
CA VAL A 83 -5.27 12.33 1.10
C VAL A 83 -5.67 11.79 2.46
N PHE A 84 -6.39 10.70 2.47
CA PHE A 84 -6.70 9.91 3.66
C PHE A 84 -5.62 8.86 3.85
N VAL A 85 -4.95 8.88 5.00
CA VAL A 85 -3.95 7.88 5.41
C VAL A 85 -4.50 7.11 6.60
N GLY A 86 -4.79 5.83 6.39
CA GLY A 86 -5.19 4.91 7.44
C GLY A 86 -4.02 4.09 7.96
N GLU A 87 -3.80 4.03 9.27
CA GLU A 87 -2.75 3.19 9.88
C GLU A 87 -3.07 1.69 9.83
N ALA A 88 -4.36 1.33 9.74
CA ALA A 88 -4.82 -0.05 9.63
C ALA A 88 -6.17 -0.14 8.92
N GLN A 89 -6.54 -1.35 8.51
CA GLN A 89 -7.90 -1.66 8.07
C GLN A 89 -8.68 -2.31 9.22
N PRO A 90 -9.95 -1.96 9.45
CA PRO A 90 -10.75 -2.61 10.48
C PRO A 90 -10.97 -4.09 10.16
N GLN A 91 -10.95 -4.93 11.17
CA GLN A 91 -11.17 -6.37 11.00
C GLN A 91 -12.63 -6.66 10.64
N TRP A 92 -13.56 -5.94 11.25
CA TRP A 92 -14.99 -5.97 10.95
C TRP A 92 -15.53 -4.58 10.64
N GLY A 93 -16.75 -4.49 10.14
CA GLY A 93 -17.38 -3.20 9.85
C GLY A 93 -16.72 -2.39 8.75
N LYS A 94 -15.96 -3.02 7.84
CA LYS A 94 -15.28 -2.35 6.72
C LYS A 94 -16.22 -1.46 5.92
N TYR A 95 -17.43 -1.93 5.66
CA TYR A 95 -18.43 -1.14 4.94
C TYR A 95 -18.93 0.08 5.74
N ALA A 96 -19.17 -0.08 7.06
CA ALA A 96 -19.55 1.03 7.94
C ALA A 96 -18.44 2.08 8.00
N PHE A 97 -17.16 1.64 8.09
CA PHE A 97 -16.00 2.52 8.01
C PHE A 97 -15.99 3.34 6.71
N CYS A 98 -16.17 2.67 5.57
CA CYS A 98 -16.19 3.33 4.26
C CYS A 98 -17.36 4.32 4.14
N ARG A 99 -18.54 4.00 4.67
CA ARG A 99 -19.67 4.93 4.71
C ARG A 99 -19.35 6.19 5.51
N HIS A 100 -18.76 6.06 6.70
CA HIS A 100 -18.34 7.21 7.50
C HIS A 100 -17.31 8.07 6.75
N LEU A 101 -16.38 7.43 6.00
CA LEU A 101 -15.44 8.18 5.19
C LEU A 101 -16.13 8.90 4.02
N MET A 102 -17.16 8.31 3.41
CA MET A 102 -17.97 8.98 2.38
C MET A 102 -18.82 10.12 2.96
N GLU A 103 -19.29 10.02 4.19
CA GLU A 103 -19.95 11.15 4.88
C GLU A 103 -18.98 12.32 5.10
N MET A 104 -17.72 12.04 5.44
CA MET A 104 -16.68 13.06 5.54
C MET A 104 -16.35 13.65 4.16
N ALA A 105 -16.22 12.82 3.13
CA ALA A 105 -15.98 13.25 1.75
C ALA A 105 -17.08 14.21 1.25
N ARG A 106 -18.34 13.92 1.56
CA ARG A 106 -19.48 14.80 1.25
C ARG A 106 -19.40 16.14 1.97
N LYS A 107 -19.01 16.16 3.25
CA LYS A 107 -18.82 17.40 4.01
C LYS A 107 -17.69 18.27 3.44
N LEU A 108 -16.71 17.65 2.79
CA LEU A 108 -15.61 18.32 2.10
C LEU A 108 -15.95 18.66 0.63
N ASN A 109 -17.16 18.33 0.18
CA ASN A 109 -17.59 18.47 -1.23
C ASN A 109 -16.67 17.75 -2.22
N VAL A 110 -16.18 16.56 -1.84
CA VAL A 110 -15.34 15.73 -2.74
C VAL A 110 -16.12 15.36 -4.00
N GLU A 111 -15.47 15.53 -5.17
CA GLU A 111 -16.08 15.25 -6.47
C GLU A 111 -15.63 13.91 -7.06
N ARG A 112 -14.47 13.39 -6.67
CA ARG A 112 -13.92 12.12 -7.17
C ARG A 112 -13.11 11.41 -6.09
N VAL A 113 -13.22 10.07 -6.05
CA VAL A 113 -12.52 9.23 -5.07
C VAL A 113 -11.53 8.32 -5.79
N PHE A 114 -10.31 8.24 -5.28
CA PHE A 114 -9.30 7.31 -5.74
C PHE A 114 -8.88 6.36 -4.61
N THR A 115 -8.62 5.11 -4.97
CA THR A 115 -7.90 4.17 -4.13
C THR A 115 -6.70 3.61 -4.89
N PHE A 116 -5.62 3.34 -4.17
CA PHE A 116 -4.45 2.68 -4.72
C PHE A 116 -4.34 1.28 -4.14
N ALA A 117 -3.89 0.34 -4.95
CA ALA A 117 -3.74 -1.05 -4.55
C ALA A 117 -2.58 -1.72 -5.28
N ALA A 118 -2.21 -2.92 -4.85
CA ALA A 118 -1.30 -3.78 -5.58
C ALA A 118 -2.08 -4.85 -6.38
N MET A 119 -1.57 -5.19 -7.56
CA MET A 119 -1.98 -6.34 -8.37
C MET A 119 -0.86 -7.37 -8.37
N ALA A 120 -1.01 -8.42 -7.57
CA ALA A 120 -0.03 -9.50 -7.51
C ALA A 120 -0.17 -10.42 -8.72
N THR A 121 0.90 -10.56 -9.52
CA THR A 121 0.95 -11.41 -10.72
C THR A 121 2.22 -12.27 -10.72
N GLN A 122 2.41 -13.06 -11.77
CA GLN A 122 3.64 -13.84 -11.99
C GLN A 122 4.75 -13.02 -12.65
N MET A 123 4.67 -11.69 -12.64
CA MET A 123 5.72 -10.86 -13.23
C MET A 123 7.06 -11.06 -12.54
N HIS A 124 8.13 -10.95 -13.32
CA HIS A 124 9.49 -10.90 -12.77
C HIS A 124 9.78 -9.50 -12.19
N PRO A 125 10.53 -9.36 -11.07
CA PRO A 125 10.83 -8.06 -10.44
C PRO A 125 11.42 -7.01 -11.39
N ARG A 126 12.22 -7.46 -12.39
CA ARG A 126 12.84 -6.57 -13.38
C ARG A 126 11.93 -6.13 -14.52
N GLN A 127 10.73 -6.69 -14.62
CA GLN A 127 9.74 -6.23 -15.61
C GLN A 127 9.14 -4.89 -15.16
N SER A 128 8.65 -4.10 -16.13
CA SER A 128 7.93 -2.86 -15.83
C SER A 128 6.58 -3.16 -15.17
N SER A 129 6.26 -2.45 -14.10
CA SER A 129 4.95 -2.55 -13.45
C SER A 129 3.88 -1.93 -14.35
N ARG A 130 2.91 -2.72 -14.75
CA ARG A 130 1.71 -2.22 -15.42
C ARG A 130 0.75 -1.63 -14.39
N VAL A 131 -0.09 -0.69 -14.81
CA VAL A 131 -1.18 -0.18 -13.98
C VAL A 131 -2.50 -0.67 -14.52
N PHE A 132 -3.28 -1.30 -13.64
CA PHE A 132 -4.65 -1.72 -13.95
C PHE A 132 -5.62 -0.70 -13.35
N GLY A 133 -6.72 -0.45 -14.06
CA GLY A 133 -7.73 0.50 -13.64
C GLY A 133 -9.11 -0.14 -13.54
N ALA A 134 -9.86 0.23 -12.52
CA ALA A 134 -11.29 -0.05 -12.40
C ALA A 134 -12.00 1.21 -11.89
N THR A 135 -13.20 1.48 -12.38
CA THR A 135 -13.95 2.69 -12.01
C THR A 135 -15.43 2.39 -11.86
N THR A 136 -16.11 3.20 -11.07
CA THR A 136 -17.54 3.13 -10.85
C THR A 136 -18.36 3.89 -11.88
N ASP A 137 -17.71 4.70 -12.73
CA ASP A 137 -18.37 5.55 -13.72
C ASP A 137 -17.86 5.27 -15.14
N PRO A 138 -18.78 5.02 -16.11
CA PRO A 138 -18.40 4.77 -17.50
C PRO A 138 -17.58 5.88 -18.16
N ALA A 139 -17.83 7.15 -17.82
CA ALA A 139 -17.06 8.25 -18.38
C ALA A 139 -15.57 8.19 -18.01
N TYR A 140 -15.27 7.85 -16.75
CA TYR A 140 -13.88 7.67 -16.30
C TYR A 140 -13.25 6.37 -16.82
N ARG A 141 -14.05 5.36 -17.17
CA ARG A 141 -13.53 4.17 -17.87
C ARG A 141 -12.93 4.55 -19.23
N ASP A 142 -13.56 5.47 -19.95
CA ASP A 142 -13.05 5.93 -21.25
C ASP A 142 -11.80 6.81 -21.07
N GLU A 143 -11.71 7.61 -20.00
CA GLU A 143 -10.48 8.32 -19.61
C GLU A 143 -9.32 7.32 -19.38
N LEU A 144 -9.54 6.24 -18.62
CA LEU A 144 -8.52 5.21 -18.40
C LEU A 144 -8.06 4.53 -19.69
N LYS A 145 -8.97 4.29 -20.65
CA LYS A 145 -8.61 3.75 -21.96
C LYS A 145 -7.76 4.72 -22.79
N GLN A 146 -8.08 6.01 -22.74
CA GLN A 146 -7.31 7.04 -23.45
C GLN A 146 -5.87 7.15 -22.92
N LEU A 147 -5.66 6.80 -21.65
CA LEU A 147 -4.35 6.71 -21.02
C LEU A 147 -3.67 5.36 -21.23
N GLU A 148 -4.24 4.49 -22.09
CA GLU A 148 -3.74 3.15 -22.41
C GLU A 148 -3.58 2.23 -21.19
N LEU A 149 -4.36 2.48 -20.12
CA LEU A 149 -4.32 1.63 -18.93
C LEU A 149 -5.00 0.28 -19.19
N HIS A 150 -4.46 -0.74 -18.54
CA HIS A 150 -5.11 -2.06 -18.52
C HIS A 150 -6.38 -2.01 -17.67
N LEU A 151 -7.55 -2.13 -18.29
CA LEU A 151 -8.80 -2.22 -17.52
C LEU A 151 -8.92 -3.59 -16.87
N LEU A 152 -9.28 -3.60 -15.60
CA LEU A 152 -9.70 -4.83 -14.92
C LEU A 152 -11.08 -5.23 -15.46
N GLN A 153 -11.11 -6.19 -16.39
CA GLN A 153 -12.34 -6.59 -17.09
C GLN A 153 -13.28 -7.34 -16.15
N GLU A 154 -12.72 -8.29 -15.39
CA GLU A 154 -13.42 -9.11 -14.41
C GLU A 154 -12.51 -9.37 -13.22
N GLY A 155 -13.09 -9.53 -12.03
CA GLY A 155 -12.33 -9.82 -10.83
C GLY A 155 -12.91 -9.16 -9.58
N HIS A 156 -12.13 -9.22 -8.50
CA HIS A 156 -12.49 -8.66 -7.20
C HIS A 156 -11.37 -7.76 -6.70
N ILE A 157 -11.75 -6.60 -6.17
CA ILE A 157 -10.82 -5.71 -5.46
C ILE A 157 -11.11 -5.88 -3.98
N GLY A 158 -10.20 -6.56 -3.27
CA GLY A 158 -10.32 -6.87 -1.86
C GLY A 158 -10.05 -5.69 -0.93
N GLY A 159 -10.37 -5.89 0.36
CA GLY A 159 -10.10 -4.91 1.41
C GLY A 159 -10.87 -3.60 1.27
N LEU A 160 -10.41 -2.57 1.97
CA LEU A 160 -11.06 -1.25 1.94
C LEU A 160 -11.01 -0.60 0.54
N ASN A 161 -10.05 -0.94 -0.31
CA ASN A 161 -9.91 -0.32 -1.63
C ASN A 161 -11.16 -0.52 -2.50
N GLY A 162 -11.66 -1.77 -2.59
CA GLY A 162 -12.88 -2.07 -3.32
C GLY A 162 -14.14 -1.62 -2.59
N ILE A 163 -14.21 -1.87 -1.27
CA ILE A 163 -15.40 -1.53 -0.46
C ILE A 163 -15.64 -0.02 -0.43
N LEU A 164 -14.58 0.79 -0.37
CA LEU A 164 -14.71 2.25 -0.41
C LEU A 164 -15.31 2.73 -1.73
N LEU A 165 -14.90 2.14 -2.85
CA LEU A 165 -15.44 2.51 -4.15
C LEU A 165 -16.89 2.06 -4.33
N ALA A 166 -17.27 0.92 -3.76
CA ALA A 166 -18.67 0.51 -3.73
C ALA A 166 -19.52 1.52 -2.90
N ALA A 167 -19.02 1.94 -1.73
CA ALA A 167 -19.67 2.97 -0.92
C ALA A 167 -19.71 4.35 -1.62
N ALA A 168 -18.66 4.69 -2.40
CA ALA A 168 -18.63 5.91 -3.21
C ALA A 168 -19.69 5.86 -4.31
N ALA A 169 -19.82 4.73 -5.02
CA ALA A 169 -20.85 4.54 -6.05
C ALA A 169 -22.27 4.70 -5.49
N GLU A 170 -22.56 4.10 -4.33
CA GLU A 170 -23.84 4.28 -3.64
C GLU A 170 -24.07 5.75 -3.20
N ALA A 171 -22.99 6.44 -2.86
CA ALA A 171 -23.00 7.86 -2.55
C ALA A 171 -23.08 8.75 -3.79
N GLN A 172 -23.15 8.19 -4.99
CA GLN A 172 -23.10 8.88 -6.28
C GLN A 172 -21.81 9.71 -6.48
N LEU A 173 -20.71 9.29 -5.86
CA LEU A 173 -19.38 9.85 -6.05
C LEU A 173 -18.59 8.94 -7.01
N PRO A 174 -18.10 9.48 -8.13
CA PRO A 174 -17.25 8.71 -9.03
C PRO A 174 -15.99 8.22 -8.32
N GLY A 175 -15.68 6.94 -8.48
CA GLY A 175 -14.54 6.32 -7.85
C GLY A 175 -13.66 5.57 -8.85
N THR A 176 -12.35 5.60 -8.64
CA THR A 176 -11.37 4.91 -9.48
C THR A 176 -10.34 4.20 -8.59
N CYS A 177 -10.08 2.91 -8.85
CA CYS A 177 -8.97 2.18 -8.29
C CYS A 177 -7.84 2.11 -9.31
N LEU A 178 -6.62 2.45 -8.90
CA LEU A 178 -5.40 2.21 -9.66
C LEU A 178 -4.62 1.10 -8.96
N LEU A 179 -4.36 0.01 -9.67
CA LEU A 179 -3.65 -1.16 -9.14
C LEU A 179 -2.30 -1.29 -9.84
N GLY A 180 -1.21 -1.10 -9.09
CA GLY A 180 0.14 -1.29 -9.58
C GLY A 180 0.54 -2.77 -9.54
N GLU A 181 1.03 -3.27 -10.66
CA GLU A 181 1.45 -4.67 -10.77
C GLU A 181 2.71 -4.93 -9.95
N MET A 182 2.74 -6.07 -9.26
CA MET A 182 3.89 -6.52 -8.50
C MET A 182 4.03 -8.04 -8.52
N PRO A 183 5.26 -8.58 -8.32
CA PRO A 183 5.46 -10.02 -8.24
C PRO A 183 4.77 -10.61 -7.01
N HIS A 184 3.91 -11.63 -7.19
CA HIS A 184 3.17 -12.26 -6.10
C HIS A 184 4.07 -12.89 -5.02
N ILE A 185 5.24 -13.41 -5.40
CA ILE A 185 6.21 -14.01 -4.48
C ILE A 185 6.81 -12.99 -3.50
N PHE A 186 6.76 -11.71 -3.83
CA PHE A 186 7.25 -10.61 -3.00
C PHE A 186 6.14 -9.76 -2.38
N ALA A 187 4.91 -10.30 -2.28
CA ALA A 187 3.74 -9.58 -1.76
C ALA A 187 3.95 -8.98 -0.34
N GLN A 188 4.85 -9.56 0.46
CA GLN A 188 5.18 -9.10 1.81
C GLN A 188 6.38 -8.14 1.87
N PHE A 189 7.02 -7.86 0.74
CA PHE A 189 8.15 -6.94 0.66
C PHE A 189 7.74 -5.62 0.03
N PRO A 190 8.27 -4.47 0.48
CA PRO A 190 8.02 -3.20 -0.20
C PRO A 190 8.37 -3.28 -1.69
N PHE A 191 7.46 -2.83 -2.54
CA PHE A 191 7.65 -2.81 -3.99
C PHE A 191 7.37 -1.41 -4.55
N PRO A 192 8.30 -0.46 -4.37
CA PRO A 192 8.12 0.95 -4.74
C PRO A 192 7.92 1.18 -6.24
N LYS A 193 8.33 0.24 -7.09
CA LYS A 193 8.11 0.29 -8.53
C LYS A 193 6.62 0.35 -8.90
N ALA A 194 5.78 -0.41 -8.20
CA ALA A 194 4.33 -0.35 -8.39
C ALA A 194 3.74 0.97 -7.87
N SER A 195 4.28 1.51 -6.76
CA SER A 195 3.88 2.84 -6.26
C SER A 195 4.24 3.94 -7.25
N LEU A 196 5.43 3.86 -7.86
CA LEU A 196 5.89 4.77 -8.90
C LEU A 196 4.94 4.75 -10.11
N ALA A 197 4.65 3.57 -10.64
CA ALA A 197 3.77 3.41 -11.80
C ALA A 197 2.35 4.00 -11.52
N ILE A 198 1.79 3.76 -10.33
CA ILE A 198 0.51 4.36 -9.93
C ILE A 198 0.61 5.90 -9.90
N LEU A 199 1.69 6.44 -9.33
CA LEU A 199 1.84 7.89 -9.19
C LEU A 199 2.07 8.59 -10.53
N GLU A 200 2.78 7.98 -11.48
CA GLU A 200 2.92 8.48 -12.86
C GLU A 200 1.55 8.62 -13.53
N VAL A 201 0.73 7.58 -13.42
CA VAL A 201 -0.64 7.58 -13.94
C VAL A 201 -1.51 8.61 -13.21
N PHE A 202 -1.50 8.60 -11.88
CA PHE A 202 -2.31 9.51 -11.09
C PHE A 202 -1.91 10.98 -11.32
N ALA A 203 -0.61 11.27 -11.37
CA ALA A 203 -0.12 12.62 -11.69
C ALA A 203 -0.59 13.10 -13.07
N THR A 204 -0.65 12.19 -14.05
CA THR A 204 -1.19 12.50 -15.38
C THR A 204 -2.70 12.80 -15.32
N ILE A 205 -3.49 11.96 -14.66
CA ILE A 205 -4.94 12.15 -14.49
C ILE A 205 -5.22 13.45 -13.73
N ALA A 206 -4.52 13.69 -12.65
CA ALA A 206 -4.71 14.83 -11.76
C ALA A 206 -3.92 16.08 -12.23
N ARG A 207 -3.16 15.98 -13.32
CA ARG A 207 -2.30 17.06 -13.86
C ARG A 207 -1.39 17.67 -12.79
N LEU A 208 -0.78 16.82 -11.96
CA LEU A 208 0.12 17.24 -10.91
C LEU A 208 1.54 17.36 -11.43
N ASP A 209 2.22 18.41 -10.99
CA ASP A 209 3.67 18.50 -11.10
C ASP A 209 4.30 17.84 -9.88
N LEU A 210 4.56 16.54 -9.98
CA LEU A 210 5.07 15.71 -8.90
C LEU A 210 6.46 15.19 -9.27
N ASP A 211 7.48 15.66 -8.56
CA ASP A 211 8.85 15.12 -8.72
C ASP A 211 8.91 13.67 -8.22
N LEU A 212 9.08 12.72 -9.13
CA LEU A 212 9.14 11.29 -8.86
C LEU A 212 10.57 10.73 -8.81
N THR A 213 11.59 11.59 -8.94
CA THR A 213 13.00 11.17 -9.07
C THR A 213 13.50 10.31 -7.91
N GLU A 214 13.14 10.63 -6.68
CA GLU A 214 13.56 9.82 -5.51
C GLU A 214 12.87 8.47 -5.47
N LEU A 215 11.58 8.42 -5.81
CA LEU A 215 10.82 7.17 -5.85
C LEU A 215 11.32 6.25 -6.96
N GLN A 216 11.72 6.83 -8.10
CA GLN A 216 12.31 6.08 -9.20
C GLN A 216 13.63 5.43 -8.77
N ARG A 217 14.55 6.17 -8.13
CA ARG A 217 15.81 5.62 -7.62
C ARG A 217 15.58 4.51 -6.60
N GLU A 218 14.59 4.67 -5.74
CA GLU A 218 14.23 3.65 -4.76
C GLU A 218 13.62 2.41 -5.44
N ALA A 219 12.81 2.59 -6.48
CA ALA A 219 12.26 1.51 -7.29
C ALA A 219 13.37 0.68 -7.97
N GLU A 220 14.33 1.37 -8.60
CA GLU A 220 15.50 0.74 -9.26
C GLU A 220 16.33 -0.06 -8.25
N ARG A 221 16.60 0.50 -7.07
CA ARG A 221 17.37 -0.17 -6.01
C ARG A 221 16.67 -1.43 -5.49
N VAL A 222 15.38 -1.37 -5.23
CA VAL A 222 14.60 -2.53 -4.74
C VAL A 222 14.44 -3.58 -5.83
N GLU A 223 14.23 -3.16 -7.08
CA GLU A 223 14.19 -4.06 -8.25
C GLU A 223 15.45 -4.92 -8.34
N GLU A 224 16.63 -4.29 -8.25
CA GLU A 224 17.91 -4.99 -8.29
C GLU A 224 18.03 -6.02 -7.15
N GLN A 225 17.73 -5.59 -5.91
CA GLN A 225 17.79 -6.46 -4.73
C GLN A 225 16.84 -7.68 -4.82
N LEU A 226 15.61 -7.46 -5.28
CA LEU A 226 14.64 -8.55 -5.44
C LEU A 226 14.97 -9.46 -6.62
N GLY A 227 15.52 -8.90 -7.70
CA GLY A 227 16.00 -9.67 -8.85
C GLY A 227 17.16 -10.59 -8.49
N GLU A 228 18.14 -10.10 -7.70
CA GLU A 228 19.24 -10.93 -7.19
C GLU A 228 18.77 -11.99 -6.20
N LEU A 229 17.79 -11.64 -5.34
CA LEU A 229 17.22 -12.61 -4.40
C LEU A 229 16.52 -13.75 -5.13
N LEU A 230 15.73 -13.42 -6.15
CA LEU A 230 15.03 -14.42 -6.97
C LEU A 230 16.03 -15.34 -7.67
N ALA A 231 17.04 -14.79 -8.33
CA ALA A 231 18.07 -15.57 -9.02
C ALA A 231 18.78 -16.57 -8.09
N ARG A 232 19.11 -16.14 -6.85
CA ARG A 232 19.72 -17.04 -5.85
C ARG A 232 18.76 -18.16 -5.42
N VAL A 233 17.48 -17.88 -5.26
CA VAL A 233 16.49 -18.90 -4.90
C VAL A 233 16.31 -19.91 -6.05
N GLU A 234 16.26 -19.45 -7.29
CA GLU A 234 16.16 -20.30 -8.48
C GLU A 234 17.38 -21.20 -8.63
N GLU A 235 18.58 -20.66 -8.44
CA GLU A 235 19.84 -21.44 -8.48
C GLU A 235 19.86 -22.53 -7.40
N GLN A 236 19.48 -22.21 -6.16
CA GLN A 236 19.40 -23.21 -5.09
C GLN A 236 18.36 -24.30 -5.39
N TYR A 237 17.23 -23.93 -5.97
CA TYR A 237 16.20 -24.90 -6.37
C TYR A 237 16.70 -25.83 -7.47
N HIS A 238 17.42 -25.32 -8.47
CA HIS A 238 18.02 -26.14 -9.53
C HIS A 238 19.09 -27.09 -8.99
N GLN A 239 19.93 -26.64 -8.05
CA GLN A 239 20.94 -27.49 -7.41
C GLN A 239 20.31 -28.65 -6.64
N LEU A 240 19.28 -28.37 -5.83
CA LEU A 240 18.56 -29.40 -5.06
C LEU A 240 17.86 -30.42 -5.97
N ARG A 241 17.33 -29.98 -7.12
CA ARG A 241 16.68 -30.86 -8.08
C ARG A 241 17.67 -31.73 -8.84
N GLY A 242 18.82 -31.19 -9.23
CA GLY A 242 19.91 -31.95 -9.86
C GLY A 242 20.47 -33.05 -8.97
N GLU A 243 20.60 -32.79 -7.64
CA GLU A 243 21.05 -33.81 -6.67
C GLU A 243 20.02 -34.94 -6.48
N HIS A 244 18.72 -34.70 -6.73
CA HIS A 244 17.69 -35.74 -6.68
C HIS A 244 17.63 -36.60 -7.96
N GLU A 245 17.82 -36.02 -9.14
CA GLU A 245 17.88 -36.76 -10.40
C GLU A 245 19.09 -37.71 -10.44
N ASP A 246 20.23 -37.29 -9.91
CA ASP A 246 21.46 -38.16 -9.80
C ASP A 246 21.28 -39.30 -8.77
N THR A 247 20.34 -39.23 -7.87
CA THR A 247 20.05 -40.30 -6.89
C THR A 247 18.98 -41.28 -7.35
N GLU A 248 18.12 -40.92 -8.31
CA GLU A 248 17.09 -41.83 -8.85
C GLU A 248 17.63 -42.75 -9.98
N GLU A 249 18.71 -42.37 -10.67
CA GLU A 249 19.34 -43.23 -11.70
C GLU A 249 20.04 -44.47 -11.12
N ALA A 250 20.16 -44.61 -9.81
CA ALA A 250 20.90 -45.70 -9.17
C ALA A 250 20.03 -46.92 -8.75
N ASN A 251 18.74 -46.95 -9.08
CA ASN A 251 17.93 -48.13 -8.75
C ASN A 251 16.90 -48.47 -9.85
N PRO A 252 17.26 -49.29 -10.86
CA PRO A 252 16.30 -49.79 -11.82
C PRO A 252 15.75 -51.15 -11.37
N GLU A 253 14.62 -51.16 -10.63
CA GLU A 253 13.78 -52.37 -10.56
C GLU A 253 12.31 -52.05 -10.33
N GLU A 254 11.56 -52.63 -11.26
CA GLU A 254 10.15 -53.06 -11.25
C GLU A 254 9.06 -52.01 -11.45
N GLY A 255 8.45 -52.24 -12.64
CA GLY A 255 7.34 -51.53 -13.19
C GLY A 255 5.98 -51.80 -12.52
N GLU A 256 5.15 -50.80 -12.55
CA GLU A 256 3.70 -50.93 -12.65
C GLU A 256 3.16 -49.81 -13.54
N GLU A 257 2.35 -50.19 -14.52
CA GLU A 257 1.70 -49.29 -15.48
C GLU A 257 0.73 -48.34 -14.76
N PRO A 258 0.68 -47.04 -15.10
CA PRO A 258 -0.31 -46.14 -14.58
C PRO A 258 -1.63 -46.30 -15.35
N ALA A 259 -2.70 -46.60 -14.63
CA ALA A 259 -4.07 -46.56 -15.10
C ALA A 259 -4.48 -45.15 -15.52
N GLU A 260 -5.03 -45.03 -16.71
CA GLU A 260 -5.69 -43.80 -17.22
C GLU A 260 -6.83 -43.40 -16.29
N THR A 261 -6.70 -42.21 -15.68
CA THR A 261 -7.81 -41.53 -15.04
C THR A 261 -8.17 -40.26 -15.82
N THR A 262 -9.34 -40.30 -16.41
CA THR A 262 -10.09 -39.21 -17.03
C THR A 262 -10.27 -38.05 -16.03
N PRO A 263 -10.26 -36.80 -16.48
CA PRO A 263 -10.48 -35.65 -15.59
C PRO A 263 -11.98 -35.58 -15.23
N ALA A 264 -12.30 -35.79 -13.96
CA ALA A 264 -13.59 -35.48 -13.39
C ALA A 264 -13.68 -33.99 -13.05
N GLU A 265 -14.79 -33.39 -13.46
CA GLU A 265 -15.21 -32.04 -13.10
C GLU A 265 -15.21 -31.86 -11.58
N ILE A 266 -14.38 -30.96 -11.10
CA ILE A 266 -14.45 -30.49 -9.71
C ILE A 266 -15.40 -29.29 -9.69
N VAL A 267 -16.62 -29.54 -9.28
CA VAL A 267 -17.56 -28.52 -8.83
C VAL A 267 -17.04 -28.00 -7.51
N GLY A 268 -16.51 -26.77 -7.52
CA GLY A 268 -15.93 -26.15 -6.35
C GLY A 268 -16.99 -25.66 -5.38
N GLU A 269 -17.03 -26.20 -4.20
CA GLU A 269 -17.59 -25.53 -3.04
C GLU A 269 -16.77 -24.27 -2.73
N SER A 270 -17.48 -23.15 -2.61
CA SER A 270 -16.93 -21.84 -2.27
C SER A 270 -16.46 -21.83 -0.81
N SER A 271 -15.23 -22.19 -0.58
CA SER A 271 -14.52 -21.78 0.63
C SER A 271 -13.85 -20.45 0.35
N THR A 272 -14.39 -19.40 0.94
CA THR A 272 -13.76 -18.07 1.05
C THR A 272 -12.32 -18.27 1.53
N PRO A 273 -11.29 -17.78 0.81
CA PRO A 273 -9.96 -17.74 1.39
C PRO A 273 -10.04 -16.75 2.56
N GLN A 274 -9.90 -17.25 3.78
CA GLN A 274 -9.52 -16.40 4.90
C GLN A 274 -8.22 -15.72 4.47
N GLU A 275 -8.28 -14.39 4.33
CA GLU A 275 -7.06 -13.59 4.29
C GLU A 275 -6.25 -14.01 5.54
N PRO A 276 -5.00 -14.46 5.38
CA PRO A 276 -4.15 -14.65 6.54
C PRO A 276 -4.07 -13.28 7.20
N SER A 277 -4.52 -13.24 8.45
CA SER A 277 -4.27 -12.08 9.31
C SER A 277 -2.82 -11.67 9.07
N ALA A 278 -2.60 -10.42 8.68
CA ALA A 278 -1.31 -9.88 8.35
C ALA A 278 -0.40 -9.85 9.59
N GLN A 279 -0.03 -11.02 10.06
CA GLN A 279 1.17 -11.24 10.82
C GLN A 279 2.25 -11.48 9.78
N ALA A 280 2.94 -10.39 9.40
CA ALA A 280 4.24 -10.51 8.80
C ALA A 280 5.01 -11.57 9.61
N PRO A 281 5.69 -12.55 8.96
CA PRO A 281 6.61 -13.40 9.67
C PRO A 281 7.58 -12.45 10.35
N SER A 282 7.48 -12.32 11.64
CA SER A 282 8.49 -11.63 12.44
C SER A 282 9.80 -12.34 12.09
N LYS A 283 10.55 -11.76 11.14
CA LYS A 283 11.98 -12.02 11.08
C LYS A 283 12.39 -11.88 12.53
N SER A 284 12.80 -12.97 13.14
CA SER A 284 13.29 -13.09 14.49
C SER A 284 13.75 -11.69 14.91
N ARG A 285 13.01 -11.06 15.82
CA ARG A 285 13.49 -9.93 16.57
C ARG A 285 14.81 -10.42 17.18
N ARG A 286 15.90 -10.30 16.43
CA ARG A 286 17.17 -10.14 17.11
C ARG A 286 16.88 -9.00 18.04
N ASN A 287 17.04 -9.20 19.33
CA ASN A 287 16.96 -8.25 20.43
C ASN A 287 17.70 -6.95 20.01
N GLY A 288 17.12 -6.18 19.13
CA GLY A 288 17.78 -5.08 18.43
C GLY A 288 17.25 -3.79 18.99
N LYS A 289 17.77 -3.38 20.15
CA LYS A 289 17.86 -1.95 20.42
C LYS A 289 18.58 -1.37 19.21
N LEU A 290 17.92 -0.40 18.52
CA LEU A 290 18.57 0.44 17.52
C LEU A 290 19.96 0.83 18.04
N SER A 291 20.98 0.74 17.20
CA SER A 291 22.31 1.19 17.61
C SER A 291 22.26 2.68 17.97
N PRO A 292 23.14 3.17 18.84
CA PRO A 292 23.22 4.61 19.11
C PRO A 292 23.40 5.43 17.84
N ALA A 293 24.15 4.94 16.84
CA ALA A 293 24.37 5.58 15.56
C ALA A 293 23.07 5.65 14.73
N ASP A 294 22.28 4.54 14.64
CA ASP A 294 21.01 4.53 13.94
C ASP A 294 20.02 5.51 14.57
N ARG A 295 19.96 5.57 15.91
CA ARG A 295 19.10 6.54 16.61
C ARG A 295 19.50 7.98 16.30
N GLN A 296 20.79 8.28 16.33
CA GLN A 296 21.28 9.61 16.03
C GLN A 296 20.97 9.99 14.58
N HIS A 297 21.12 9.06 13.65
CA HIS A 297 20.79 9.25 12.24
C HIS A 297 19.29 9.50 12.03
N ILE A 298 18.42 8.72 12.69
CA ILE A 298 16.96 8.94 12.67
C ILE A 298 16.62 10.34 13.19
N GLU A 299 17.20 10.79 14.31
CA GLU A 299 16.95 12.13 14.87
C GLU A 299 17.41 13.24 13.92
N GLN A 300 18.53 13.05 13.25
CA GLN A 300 19.00 13.99 12.22
C GLN A 300 18.00 14.08 11.06
N LEU A 301 17.55 12.94 10.52
CA LEU A 301 16.55 12.90 9.45
C LEU A 301 15.21 13.54 9.86
N PHE A 302 14.77 13.34 11.11
CA PHE A 302 13.59 14.04 11.64
C PHE A 302 13.79 15.55 11.66
N THR A 303 14.96 16.02 12.05
CA THR A 303 15.29 17.46 12.08
C THR A 303 15.30 18.06 10.67
N GLU A 304 15.88 17.34 9.72
CA GLU A 304 15.91 17.74 8.32
C GLU A 304 14.50 17.78 7.72
N ALA A 305 13.70 16.73 7.94
CA ALA A 305 12.32 16.63 7.45
C ALA A 305 11.38 17.66 8.11
N ALA A 306 11.66 18.09 9.34
CA ALA A 306 10.91 19.17 9.99
C ALA A 306 11.17 20.54 9.34
N GLY A 307 12.40 20.76 8.84
CA GLY A 307 12.78 21.98 8.10
C GLY A 307 12.35 21.93 6.63
N ASP A 308 12.40 20.75 6.02
CA ASP A 308 12.04 20.53 4.62
C ASP A 308 11.24 19.20 4.48
N ARG A 309 9.93 19.33 4.36
CA ARG A 309 9.01 18.18 4.25
C ARG A 309 9.29 17.29 3.05
N SER A 310 9.93 17.79 2.00
CA SER A 310 10.30 16.97 0.84
C SER A 310 11.23 15.81 1.21
N LYS A 311 12.01 15.99 2.30
CA LYS A 311 12.92 14.97 2.86
C LYS A 311 12.21 13.91 3.71
N ALA A 312 10.92 14.06 3.98
CA ALA A 312 10.19 13.10 4.80
C ALA A 312 10.18 11.70 4.16
N PHE A 313 10.26 11.59 2.84
CA PHE A 313 10.34 10.30 2.17
C PHE A 313 11.68 9.58 2.45
N GLU A 314 12.78 10.31 2.50
CA GLU A 314 14.09 9.76 2.89
C GLU A 314 14.07 9.22 4.33
N LEU A 315 13.50 9.97 5.26
CA LEU A 315 13.28 9.51 6.64
C LEU A 315 12.43 8.23 6.67
N LYS A 316 11.31 8.20 5.92
CA LYS A 316 10.47 7.00 5.85
C LYS A 316 11.25 5.78 5.37
N ARG A 317 12.00 5.93 4.29
CA ARG A 317 12.83 4.88 3.73
C ARG A 317 13.81 4.31 4.76
N GLU A 318 14.46 5.16 5.53
CA GLU A 318 15.39 4.73 6.58
C GLU A 318 14.68 4.00 7.73
N LEU A 319 13.52 4.48 8.16
CA LEU A 319 12.69 3.80 9.16
C LEU A 319 12.20 2.44 8.68
N ASP A 320 11.82 2.31 7.40
CA ASP A 320 11.44 1.03 6.78
C ASP A 320 12.66 0.09 6.70
N ARG A 321 13.83 0.59 6.30
CA ARG A 321 15.08 -0.20 6.24
C ARG A 321 15.45 -0.80 7.59
N LEU A 322 15.27 -0.04 8.65
CA LEU A 322 15.53 -0.47 10.03
C LEU A 322 14.37 -1.30 10.63
N GLY A 323 13.22 -1.39 9.95
CA GLY A 323 12.03 -2.10 10.41
C GLY A 323 11.35 -1.47 11.61
N VAL A 324 11.52 -0.16 11.80
CA VAL A 324 11.01 0.59 12.97
C VAL A 324 9.98 1.65 12.62
N PHE A 325 9.51 1.71 11.37
CA PHE A 325 8.55 2.74 10.95
C PHE A 325 7.31 2.81 11.87
N LYS A 326 6.77 1.65 12.26
CA LYS A 326 5.61 1.60 13.17
C LYS A 326 5.85 2.27 14.53
N ASP A 327 7.07 2.21 15.04
CA ASP A 327 7.42 2.84 16.33
C ASP A 327 7.49 4.38 16.24
N TYR A 328 7.74 4.89 15.03
CA TYR A 328 7.89 6.31 14.73
C TYR A 328 6.73 6.89 13.89
N GLU A 329 5.74 6.10 13.52
CA GLU A 329 4.68 6.47 12.58
C GLU A 329 3.93 7.74 13.01
N ASP A 330 3.55 7.86 14.28
CA ASP A 330 2.88 9.06 14.80
C ASP A 330 3.74 10.30 14.66
N ARG A 331 5.01 10.21 15.09
CA ARG A 331 5.96 11.32 14.99
C ARG A 331 6.23 11.70 13.54
N PHE A 332 6.32 10.71 12.66
CA PHE A 332 6.49 10.92 11.24
C PHE A 332 5.28 11.67 10.62
N LEU A 333 4.08 11.19 10.88
CA LEU A 333 2.87 11.83 10.37
C LEU A 333 2.61 13.20 11.00
N ASP A 334 3.14 13.47 12.19
CA ASP A 334 3.08 14.78 12.86
C ASP A 334 3.96 15.85 12.17
N LEU A 335 4.93 15.48 11.32
CA LEU A 335 5.69 16.41 10.49
C LEU A 335 4.79 17.24 9.55
N PHE A 336 3.63 16.71 9.20
CA PHE A 336 2.66 17.34 8.29
C PHE A 336 1.60 18.18 9.03
N LYS A 337 1.66 18.31 10.36
CA LYS A 337 0.81 19.24 11.10
C LYS A 337 1.16 20.69 10.73
N LYS A 338 0.15 21.56 10.72
CA LYS A 338 0.41 22.99 10.57
C LYS A 338 1.27 23.45 11.75
N PRO A 339 2.30 24.30 11.52
CA PRO A 339 2.99 24.94 12.63
C PRO A 339 1.96 25.62 13.53
N SER A 340 2.05 25.39 14.84
CA SER A 340 1.25 26.16 15.80
C SER A 340 1.65 27.63 15.66
N ALA A 341 0.69 28.48 15.33
CA ALA A 341 0.89 29.91 15.20
C ALA A 341 1.20 30.53 16.56
#